data_9ae463e0a21acc8a6b2cbebad61274e0
#
_entry.id   9ae463e0a21acc8a6b2cbebad61274e0
#
_cell.length_a   1.000
_cell.length_b   1.000
_cell.length_c   1.000
_cell.angle_alpha   90.00
_cell.angle_beta   90.00
_cell.angle_gamma   90.00
#
_symmetry.space_group_name_H-M   'P 1'
#
loop_
_entity.id
_entity.type
_entity.pdbx_description
1 polymer ?
#
loop_
_entity_poly.entity_id
_entity_poly.type
_entity_poly.pdbx_seq_one_letter_code
_entity_poly.pdbx_strand_id
1 'polypeptide(L)'
;MKATAILLLVLAHACAAADYPEAQISNRVLQVKLLVPDAHNGYYRGTRFDWSGAISSLQFQGHEYFGKWFDGYDPKIHDAIMGPVEEFLTNGIGLGYEEANPGQSFVKIGVGAIRKPQEPAFRQFNTYDITDNGTWTTDKASDFVKFTQELSDTRGYAYIYKKTVRLVRGKPEMVLEHSLRNTGKKPISTSVYEHDFYMLDRQPTGPSYIVRFPFEIRPQADLHEMAEARGKDFTYLKELQAGQSVATAMVGFGDTPRDYDIRVENRKAGIGVRQTSDRSIAKLYFWSIRTTVCPEAFIDLKVEPGREVKWRISYEFYTLSQ
;
A
#
# COMPACT_ATOMS: atom_id res chain seq x y z
N MET A 1 -31.12 61.28 -11.04
CA MET A 1 -29.99 60.44 -10.76
C MET A 1 -30.50 59.00 -10.76
N LYS A 2 -30.16 58.20 -11.82
CA LYS A 2 -30.55 56.77 -11.93
C LYS A 2 -29.36 55.93 -11.48
N ALA A 3 -29.51 55.21 -10.39
CA ALA A 3 -28.49 54.25 -9.92
C ALA A 3 -28.63 52.92 -10.69
N THR A 4 -27.60 52.56 -11.45
CA THR A 4 -27.52 51.30 -12.16
C THR A 4 -26.87 50.27 -11.21
N ALA A 5 -27.64 49.29 -10.76
CA ALA A 5 -27.11 48.16 -9.98
C ALA A 5 -26.40 47.16 -10.92
N ILE A 6 -25.13 46.97 -10.74
CA ILE A 6 -24.34 45.92 -11.42
C ILE A 6 -24.47 44.63 -10.62
N LEU A 7 -25.14 43.63 -11.19
CA LEU A 7 -25.26 42.28 -10.64
C LEU A 7 -24.01 41.50 -11.02
N LEU A 8 -23.09 41.27 -10.07
CA LEU A 8 -21.96 40.41 -10.26
C LEU A 8 -22.42 38.93 -10.17
N LEU A 9 -22.47 38.26 -11.31
CA LEU A 9 -22.69 36.82 -11.39
C LEU A 9 -21.39 36.09 -11.01
N VAL A 10 -21.30 35.55 -9.80
CA VAL A 10 -20.22 34.68 -9.40
C VAL A 10 -20.49 33.30 -9.98
N LEU A 11 -19.83 32.93 -11.08
CA LEU A 11 -19.80 31.59 -11.61
C LEU A 11 -18.98 30.72 -10.67
N ALA A 12 -19.65 29.98 -9.79
CA ALA A 12 -19.02 28.87 -9.06
C ALA A 12 -18.66 27.76 -10.07
N HIS A 13 -17.38 27.65 -10.40
CA HIS A 13 -16.88 26.47 -11.11
C HIS A 13 -16.96 25.30 -10.13
N ALA A 14 -18.01 24.48 -10.23
CA ALA A 14 -18.03 23.14 -9.63
C ALA A 14 -16.94 22.34 -10.34
N CYS A 15 -15.80 22.18 -9.68
CA CYS A 15 -14.82 21.18 -10.08
C CYS A 15 -15.52 19.84 -9.90
N ALA A 16 -15.97 19.19 -10.99
CA ALA A 16 -16.47 17.84 -10.93
C ALA A 16 -15.34 16.97 -10.41
N ALA A 17 -15.47 16.48 -9.17
CA ALA A 17 -14.60 15.44 -8.66
C ALA A 17 -14.71 14.27 -9.64
N ALA A 18 -13.58 13.76 -10.14
CA ALA A 18 -13.59 12.57 -10.98
C ALA A 18 -14.19 11.43 -10.16
N ASP A 19 -15.32 10.87 -10.62
CA ASP A 19 -16.00 9.75 -9.96
C ASP A 19 -15.22 8.48 -10.21
N TYR A 20 -14.22 8.22 -9.37
CA TYR A 20 -13.56 6.91 -9.33
C TYR A 20 -14.46 5.93 -8.58
N PRO A 21 -14.50 4.64 -9.00
CA PRO A 21 -15.20 3.62 -8.23
C PRO A 21 -14.67 3.53 -6.80
N GLU A 22 -15.53 3.75 -5.82
CA GLU A 22 -15.21 3.73 -4.39
C GLU A 22 -16.17 2.81 -3.61
N ALA A 23 -15.70 2.34 -2.45
CA ALA A 23 -16.50 1.67 -1.46
C ALA A 23 -16.28 2.34 -0.09
N GLN A 24 -17.35 2.35 0.73
CA GLN A 24 -17.26 2.81 2.11
C GLN A 24 -17.69 1.68 3.04
N ILE A 25 -16.94 1.49 4.13
CA ILE A 25 -17.26 0.55 5.19
C ILE A 25 -17.10 1.21 6.55
N SER A 26 -17.87 0.72 7.53
CA SER A 26 -17.78 1.21 8.91
C SER A 26 -18.20 0.11 9.90
N ASN A 27 -17.54 0.06 11.05
CA ASN A 27 -17.91 -0.79 12.17
C ASN A 27 -18.44 0.02 13.37
N ARG A 28 -18.83 1.29 13.17
CA ARG A 28 -19.22 2.32 14.15
C ARG A 28 -18.05 2.91 14.96
N VAL A 29 -16.84 2.35 14.86
CA VAL A 29 -15.61 2.85 15.49
C VAL A 29 -14.71 3.46 14.42
N LEU A 30 -14.53 2.75 13.32
CA LEU A 30 -13.77 3.18 12.15
C LEU A 30 -14.70 3.54 10.99
N GLN A 31 -14.29 4.52 10.19
CA GLN A 31 -14.87 4.85 8.90
C GLN A 31 -13.77 4.77 7.84
N VAL A 32 -13.98 4.00 6.79
CA VAL A 32 -12.97 3.74 5.76
C VAL A 32 -13.56 3.93 4.36
N LYS A 33 -12.84 4.66 3.52
CA LYS A 33 -13.09 4.76 2.08
C LYS A 33 -12.01 4.04 1.33
N LEU A 34 -12.42 3.19 0.38
CA LEU A 34 -11.53 2.35 -0.41
C LEU A 34 -11.77 2.60 -1.89
N LEU A 35 -10.68 2.54 -2.66
CA LEU A 35 -10.73 2.57 -4.11
C LEU A 35 -11.03 1.15 -4.64
N VAL A 36 -11.89 1.09 -5.65
CA VAL A 36 -12.27 -0.18 -6.29
C VAL A 36 -11.51 -0.31 -7.62
N PRO A 37 -10.90 -1.48 -7.90
CA PRO A 37 -10.23 -1.71 -9.17
C PRO A 37 -11.17 -1.55 -10.37
N ASP A 38 -10.72 -0.79 -11.37
CA ASP A 38 -11.41 -0.66 -12.66
C ASP A 38 -10.37 -0.29 -13.74
N ALA A 39 -10.31 -1.07 -14.83
CA ALA A 39 -9.31 -0.89 -15.88
C ALA A 39 -9.48 0.41 -16.68
N HIS A 40 -10.67 0.99 -16.68
CA HIS A 40 -10.99 2.20 -17.45
C HIS A 40 -11.07 3.45 -16.58
N ASN A 41 -11.75 3.35 -15.43
CA ASN A 41 -12.08 4.48 -14.57
C ASN A 41 -11.45 4.38 -13.17
N GLY A 42 -10.67 3.31 -12.88
CA GLY A 42 -10.02 3.14 -11.59
C GLY A 42 -9.06 4.28 -11.28
N TYR A 43 -9.01 4.66 -10.01
CA TYR A 43 -8.09 5.69 -9.52
C TYR A 43 -6.63 5.32 -9.85
N TYR A 44 -6.20 4.09 -9.55
CA TYR A 44 -4.87 3.60 -9.87
C TYR A 44 -4.93 2.54 -10.96
N ARG A 45 -4.11 2.73 -11.99
CA ARG A 45 -3.95 1.83 -13.14
C ARG A 45 -2.48 1.68 -13.51
N GLY A 46 -1.60 1.89 -12.51
CA GLY A 46 -0.16 1.70 -12.64
C GLY A 46 0.22 0.20 -12.59
N THR A 47 1.50 -0.08 -12.83
CA THR A 47 2.02 -1.45 -12.90
C THR A 47 2.92 -1.83 -11.74
N ARG A 48 3.00 -1.00 -10.70
CA ARG A 48 3.79 -1.28 -9.51
C ARG A 48 2.99 -2.03 -8.44
N PHE A 49 1.89 -1.45 -7.99
CA PHE A 49 1.11 -1.93 -6.85
C PHE A 49 -0.14 -2.70 -7.26
N ASP A 50 -0.62 -3.55 -6.35
CA ASP A 50 -1.95 -4.16 -6.40
C ASP A 50 -3.03 -3.07 -6.49
N TRP A 51 -4.01 -3.29 -7.34
CA TRP A 51 -5.11 -2.35 -7.54
C TRP A 51 -6.20 -2.44 -6.47
N SER A 52 -6.22 -3.51 -5.69
CA SER A 52 -7.31 -3.79 -4.76
C SER A 52 -7.18 -3.02 -3.45
N GLY A 53 -8.25 -2.30 -3.09
CA GLY A 53 -8.51 -1.84 -1.74
C GLY A 53 -7.54 -0.78 -1.20
N ALA A 54 -6.91 0.04 -2.07
CA ALA A 54 -6.19 1.22 -1.64
C ALA A 54 -7.11 2.13 -0.81
N ILE A 55 -6.64 2.58 0.35
CA ILE A 55 -7.45 3.33 1.31
C ILE A 55 -7.28 4.83 1.06
N SER A 56 -8.34 5.49 0.57
CA SER A 56 -8.35 6.94 0.34
C SER A 56 -8.57 7.75 1.63
N SER A 57 -9.16 7.14 2.65
CA SER A 57 -9.36 7.72 3.98
C SER A 57 -9.65 6.63 5.01
N LEU A 58 -9.04 6.71 6.19
CA LEU A 58 -9.40 5.93 7.36
C LEU A 58 -9.45 6.84 8.57
N GLN A 59 -10.64 6.93 9.18
CA GLN A 59 -10.91 7.82 10.31
C GLN A 59 -11.20 7.05 11.60
N PHE A 60 -10.54 7.48 12.67
CA PHE A 60 -10.79 7.03 14.04
C PHE A 60 -10.74 8.21 15.00
N GLN A 61 -11.81 8.43 15.79
CA GLN A 61 -11.94 9.51 16.78
C GLN A 61 -11.59 10.92 16.25
N GLY A 62 -11.93 11.20 14.99
CA GLY A 62 -11.69 12.50 14.36
C GLY A 62 -10.28 12.64 13.73
N HIS A 63 -9.45 11.63 13.84
CA HIS A 63 -8.10 11.58 13.26
C HIS A 63 -8.09 10.80 11.93
N GLU A 64 -7.19 11.20 11.01
CA GLU A 64 -6.96 10.58 9.71
C GLU A 64 -5.63 9.82 9.69
N TYR A 65 -5.64 8.56 9.25
CA TYR A 65 -4.45 7.69 9.25
C TYR A 65 -3.85 7.46 7.86
N PHE A 66 -4.68 7.48 6.82
CA PHE A 66 -4.30 7.28 5.43
C PHE A 66 -4.89 8.37 4.54
N GLY A 67 -4.35 8.53 3.33
CA GLY A 67 -4.86 9.49 2.38
C GLY A 67 -3.85 9.86 1.30
N LYS A 68 -4.13 10.92 0.55
CA LYS A 68 -3.25 11.37 -0.53
C LYS A 68 -2.00 12.05 0.04
N TRP A 69 -0.85 11.42 -0.11
CA TRP A 69 0.45 11.86 0.40
C TRP A 69 1.33 12.55 -0.65
N PHE A 70 0.93 12.50 -1.92
CA PHE A 70 1.68 13.00 -3.08
C PHE A 70 0.99 14.20 -3.72
N ASP A 71 1.78 15.04 -4.41
CA ASP A 71 1.30 16.11 -5.25
C ASP A 71 1.07 15.61 -6.69
N GLY A 72 0.17 16.26 -7.41
CA GLY A 72 -0.19 15.83 -8.77
C GLY A 72 -0.93 14.50 -8.77
N TYR A 73 -1.41 14.10 -9.94
CA TYR A 73 -2.10 12.82 -10.11
C TYR A 73 -2.13 12.44 -11.59
N ASP A 74 -1.72 11.22 -11.85
CA ASP A 74 -1.98 10.48 -13.07
C ASP A 74 -2.21 9.01 -12.66
N PRO A 75 -3.28 8.35 -13.12
CA PRO A 75 -3.61 6.99 -12.70
C PRO A 75 -2.53 5.95 -13.07
N LYS A 76 -1.61 6.26 -13.95
CA LYS A 76 -0.53 5.39 -14.41
C LYS A 76 0.81 5.67 -13.74
N ILE A 77 0.95 6.75 -12.98
CA ILE A 77 2.19 7.01 -12.22
C ILE A 77 2.33 5.95 -11.12
N HIS A 78 3.50 5.34 -11.05
CA HIS A 78 3.80 4.21 -10.17
C HIS A 78 3.42 4.44 -8.69
N ASP A 79 3.59 5.66 -8.16
CA ASP A 79 3.34 6.01 -6.74
C ASP A 79 2.09 6.89 -6.54
N ALA A 80 1.27 7.12 -7.58
CA ALA A 80 0.04 7.89 -7.44
C ALA A 80 -1.10 7.05 -6.84
N ILE A 81 -0.84 6.42 -5.70
CA ILE A 81 -1.75 5.55 -4.95
C ILE A 81 -1.65 5.86 -3.45
N MET A 82 -2.65 5.47 -2.69
CA MET A 82 -2.70 5.59 -1.24
C MET A 82 -2.59 4.20 -0.60
N GLY A 83 -2.01 4.15 0.61
CA GLY A 83 -1.79 2.89 1.33
C GLY A 83 -2.92 2.51 2.30
N PRO A 84 -2.85 1.30 2.87
CA PRO A 84 -1.86 0.27 2.54
C PRO A 84 -2.15 -0.41 1.20
N VAL A 85 -1.11 -0.66 0.44
CA VAL A 85 -1.19 -1.37 -0.84
C VAL A 85 -0.05 -2.37 -0.98
N GLU A 86 -0.34 -3.52 -1.56
CA GLU A 86 0.64 -4.58 -1.75
C GLU A 86 1.50 -4.34 -3.00
N GLU A 87 2.78 -4.64 -2.90
CA GLU A 87 3.63 -4.89 -4.05
C GLU A 87 4.16 -6.32 -4.03
N PHE A 88 3.85 -7.09 -5.07
CA PHE A 88 4.37 -8.45 -5.26
C PHE A 88 5.62 -8.41 -6.12
N LEU A 89 6.71 -9.00 -5.61
CA LEU A 89 8.02 -8.98 -6.25
C LEU A 89 8.61 -10.38 -6.33
N THR A 90 8.77 -10.91 -7.55
CA THR A 90 9.54 -12.11 -7.83
C THR A 90 10.91 -11.69 -8.33
N ASN A 91 11.98 -12.01 -7.58
CA ASN A 91 13.35 -11.56 -7.86
C ASN A 91 13.44 -10.03 -8.07
N GLY A 92 12.64 -9.26 -7.32
CA GLY A 92 12.57 -7.80 -7.45
C GLY A 92 11.73 -7.29 -8.63
N ILE A 93 11.05 -8.17 -9.40
CA ILE A 93 10.34 -7.82 -10.62
C ILE A 93 8.91 -8.38 -10.62
N GLY A 94 8.71 -9.50 -11.32
CA GLY A 94 7.45 -10.19 -11.50
C GLY A 94 7.66 -11.59 -12.05
N LEU A 95 6.60 -12.41 -11.98
CA LEU A 95 6.63 -13.81 -12.40
C LEU A 95 6.91 -13.94 -13.90
N GLY A 96 7.93 -14.70 -14.25
CA GLY A 96 8.27 -15.01 -15.64
C GLY A 96 8.94 -13.89 -16.43
N TYR A 97 9.40 -12.79 -15.79
CA TYR A 97 10.10 -11.70 -16.50
C TYR A 97 11.40 -12.19 -17.16
N GLU A 98 12.23 -12.95 -16.42
CA GLU A 98 13.50 -13.48 -16.96
C GLU A 98 13.28 -14.44 -18.14
N GLU A 99 12.17 -15.16 -18.14
CA GLU A 99 11.79 -16.11 -19.18
C GLU A 99 11.15 -15.46 -20.41
N ALA A 100 10.66 -14.25 -20.29
CA ALA A 100 9.97 -13.52 -21.36
C ALA A 100 10.96 -12.85 -22.29
N ASN A 101 10.79 -13.03 -23.60
CA ASN A 101 11.43 -12.20 -24.61
C ASN A 101 10.71 -10.84 -24.73
N PRO A 102 11.39 -9.79 -25.26
CA PRO A 102 10.70 -8.54 -25.59
C PRO A 102 9.45 -8.77 -26.44
N GLY A 103 8.37 -8.10 -26.09
CA GLY A 103 7.03 -8.25 -26.68
C GLY A 103 6.18 -9.33 -26.03
N GLN A 104 6.75 -10.28 -25.30
CA GLN A 104 6.01 -11.26 -24.51
C GLN A 104 5.59 -10.71 -23.15
N SER A 105 4.62 -11.36 -22.50
CA SER A 105 4.11 -10.93 -21.22
C SER A 105 4.77 -11.67 -20.05
N PHE A 106 4.90 -10.98 -18.92
CA PHE A 106 5.19 -11.48 -17.59
C PHE A 106 4.07 -11.06 -16.64
N VAL A 107 4.05 -11.53 -15.40
CA VAL A 107 2.92 -11.34 -14.49
C VAL A 107 3.31 -10.58 -13.24
N LYS A 108 2.53 -9.56 -12.87
CA LYS A 108 2.51 -8.94 -11.52
C LYS A 108 1.16 -9.23 -10.86
N ILE A 109 1.19 -9.92 -9.74
CA ILE A 109 -0.02 -10.23 -8.96
C ILE A 109 -0.65 -8.92 -8.49
N GLY A 110 -1.98 -8.81 -8.56
CA GLY A 110 -2.70 -7.59 -8.25
C GLY A 110 -2.75 -6.55 -9.39
N VAL A 111 -1.97 -6.76 -10.45
CA VAL A 111 -1.97 -5.93 -11.68
C VAL A 111 -2.45 -6.74 -12.88
N GLY A 112 -1.78 -7.87 -13.18
CA GLY A 112 -2.11 -8.73 -14.31
C GLY A 112 -0.89 -9.10 -15.16
N ALA A 113 -1.12 -9.43 -16.43
CA ALA A 113 -0.10 -9.70 -17.42
C ALA A 113 0.40 -8.38 -18.04
N ILE A 114 1.72 -8.20 -18.08
CA ILE A 114 2.40 -6.97 -18.48
C ILE A 114 3.37 -7.29 -19.60
N ARG A 115 3.40 -6.47 -20.64
CA ARG A 115 4.33 -6.61 -21.78
C ARG A 115 5.74 -6.24 -21.37
N LYS A 116 6.70 -7.14 -21.60
CA LYS A 116 8.13 -6.85 -21.48
C LYS A 116 8.57 -6.00 -22.70
N PRO A 117 9.01 -4.77 -22.52
CA PRO A 117 9.54 -3.97 -23.63
C PRO A 117 10.95 -4.43 -24.01
N GLN A 118 11.50 -3.84 -25.08
CA GLN A 118 12.94 -3.96 -25.38
C GLN A 118 13.71 -3.05 -24.43
N GLU A 119 14.20 -3.61 -23.33
CA GLU A 119 14.94 -2.89 -22.30
C GLU A 119 16.10 -3.75 -21.77
N PRO A 120 17.21 -3.12 -21.31
CA PRO A 120 18.37 -3.86 -20.78
C PRO A 120 18.08 -4.49 -19.42
N ALA A 121 17.18 -3.89 -18.61
CA ALA A 121 16.78 -4.36 -17.31
C ALA A 121 15.42 -3.77 -16.93
N PHE A 122 14.67 -4.47 -16.06
CA PHE A 122 13.41 -3.99 -15.48
C PHE A 122 13.63 -2.67 -14.73
N ARG A 123 12.69 -1.76 -14.86
CA ARG A 123 12.65 -0.49 -14.14
C ARG A 123 11.37 -0.39 -13.34
N GLN A 124 11.45 -0.60 -12.04
CA GLN A 124 10.31 -0.66 -11.11
C GLN A 124 9.36 0.54 -11.22
N PHE A 125 9.89 1.73 -11.52
CA PHE A 125 9.15 2.98 -11.58
C PHE A 125 8.64 3.34 -12.99
N ASN A 126 8.87 2.49 -13.99
CA ASN A 126 8.27 2.67 -15.30
C ASN A 126 6.84 2.11 -15.31
N THR A 127 5.99 2.77 -16.11
CA THR A 127 4.69 2.21 -16.45
C THR A 127 4.83 1.32 -17.67
N TYR A 128 4.39 0.09 -17.56
CA TYR A 128 4.42 -0.92 -18.61
C TYR A 128 3.03 -1.09 -19.23
N ASP A 129 2.96 -1.63 -20.46
CA ASP A 129 1.70 -1.95 -21.10
C ASP A 129 1.07 -3.19 -20.44
N ILE A 130 -0.13 -3.05 -19.90
CA ILE A 130 -0.92 -4.16 -19.39
C ILE A 130 -1.60 -4.84 -20.58
N THR A 131 -1.31 -6.12 -20.79
CA THR A 131 -1.89 -6.93 -21.88
C THR A 131 -3.16 -7.66 -21.45
N ASP A 132 -3.27 -7.98 -20.17
CA ASP A 132 -4.45 -8.58 -19.55
C ASP A 132 -4.43 -8.25 -18.05
N ASN A 133 -5.40 -7.51 -17.56
CA ASN A 133 -5.51 -7.19 -16.12
C ASN A 133 -6.36 -8.23 -15.36
N GLY A 134 -6.71 -9.33 -15.99
CA GLY A 134 -7.57 -10.36 -15.43
C GLY A 134 -9.01 -9.90 -15.21
N THR A 135 -9.80 -10.75 -14.57
CA THR A 135 -11.18 -10.44 -14.21
C THR A 135 -11.24 -10.02 -12.75
N TRP A 136 -11.69 -8.80 -12.50
CA TRP A 136 -11.92 -8.28 -11.17
C TRP A 136 -13.37 -8.41 -10.75
N THR A 137 -13.59 -8.88 -9.51
CA THR A 137 -14.92 -8.87 -8.87
C THR A 137 -14.78 -8.25 -7.47
N THR A 138 -15.82 -7.52 -7.06
CA THR A 138 -15.89 -6.87 -5.74
C THR A 138 -17.18 -7.26 -5.05
N ASP A 139 -17.05 -7.79 -3.83
CA ASP A 139 -18.16 -8.12 -2.93
C ASP A 139 -18.04 -7.28 -1.66
N LYS A 140 -19.11 -6.62 -1.23
CA LYS A 140 -19.08 -5.67 -0.11
C LYS A 140 -20.25 -5.84 0.84
N ALA A 141 -19.95 -5.60 2.14
CA ALA A 141 -20.92 -5.43 3.19
C ALA A 141 -20.64 -4.13 3.96
N SER A 142 -21.33 -3.93 5.08
CA SER A 142 -21.14 -2.71 5.89
C SER A 142 -19.75 -2.59 6.51
N ASP A 143 -19.07 -3.71 6.77
CA ASP A 143 -17.82 -3.81 7.52
C ASP A 143 -16.69 -4.50 6.77
N PHE A 144 -16.90 -4.89 5.51
CA PHE A 144 -15.83 -5.43 4.66
C PHE A 144 -16.03 -5.12 3.18
N VAL A 145 -14.92 -5.14 2.43
CA VAL A 145 -14.88 -5.25 0.97
C VAL A 145 -13.92 -6.37 0.61
N LYS A 146 -14.38 -7.30 -0.24
CA LYS A 146 -13.57 -8.39 -0.77
C LYS A 146 -13.37 -8.18 -2.26
N PHE A 147 -12.12 -8.19 -2.67
CA PHE A 147 -11.68 -8.13 -4.06
C PHE A 147 -11.22 -9.52 -4.50
N THR A 148 -11.50 -9.88 -5.73
CA THR A 148 -10.96 -11.09 -6.36
C THR A 148 -10.44 -10.72 -7.73
N GLN A 149 -9.19 -11.09 -8.01
CA GLN A 149 -8.60 -11.06 -9.35
C GLN A 149 -8.37 -12.48 -9.83
N GLU A 150 -8.88 -12.80 -11.00
CA GLU A 150 -8.60 -14.06 -11.70
C GLU A 150 -7.80 -13.75 -12.96
N LEU A 151 -6.57 -14.25 -13.03
CA LEU A 151 -5.70 -14.14 -14.19
C LEU A 151 -5.61 -15.51 -14.89
N SER A 152 -5.97 -15.53 -16.15
CA SER A 152 -5.83 -16.70 -17.02
C SER A 152 -4.36 -17.01 -17.33
N ASP A 153 -4.09 -18.20 -17.89
CA ASP A 153 -2.73 -18.68 -18.17
C ASP A 153 -1.93 -17.67 -19.01
N THR A 154 -0.88 -17.16 -18.40
CA THR A 154 0.13 -16.32 -19.03
C THR A 154 1.46 -17.06 -18.95
N ARG A 155 1.85 -17.79 -19.97
CA ARG A 155 3.12 -18.54 -20.06
C ARG A 155 3.32 -19.56 -18.92
N GLY A 156 2.24 -20.19 -18.47
CA GLY A 156 2.21 -21.17 -17.37
C GLY A 156 1.94 -20.56 -15.99
N TYR A 157 1.83 -19.25 -15.88
CA TYR A 157 1.40 -18.57 -14.66
C TYR A 157 -0.08 -18.19 -14.76
N ALA A 158 -0.87 -18.61 -13.79
CA ALA A 158 -2.26 -18.26 -13.62
C ALA A 158 -2.60 -18.28 -12.12
N TYR A 159 -3.52 -17.45 -11.68
CA TYR A 159 -3.87 -17.39 -10.27
C TYR A 159 -5.28 -16.87 -10.02
N ILE A 160 -5.78 -17.16 -8.81
CA ILE A 160 -6.89 -16.46 -8.19
C ILE A 160 -6.31 -15.78 -6.94
N TYR A 161 -6.30 -14.46 -6.95
CA TYR A 161 -5.89 -13.63 -5.81
C TYR A 161 -7.12 -13.01 -5.16
N LYS A 162 -7.20 -13.09 -3.84
CA LYS A 162 -8.26 -12.46 -3.06
C LYS A 162 -7.66 -11.61 -1.95
N LYS A 163 -8.21 -10.40 -1.80
CA LYS A 163 -7.95 -9.50 -0.67
C LYS A 163 -9.28 -9.09 -0.05
N THR A 164 -9.39 -9.20 1.27
CA THR A 164 -10.54 -8.68 2.02
C THR A 164 -10.06 -7.63 3.00
N VAL A 165 -10.54 -6.42 2.86
CA VAL A 165 -10.39 -5.37 3.88
C VAL A 165 -11.58 -5.47 4.81
N ARG A 166 -11.34 -5.85 6.06
CA ARG A 166 -12.38 -6.09 7.08
C ARG A 166 -12.15 -5.24 8.32
N LEU A 167 -13.21 -4.63 8.83
CA LEU A 167 -13.21 -3.92 10.11
C LEU A 167 -13.73 -4.85 11.22
N VAL A 168 -12.97 -4.95 12.30
CA VAL A 168 -13.36 -5.80 13.43
C VAL A 168 -14.49 -5.12 14.23
N ARG A 169 -15.60 -5.81 14.40
CA ARG A 169 -16.81 -5.25 15.04
C ARG A 169 -16.51 -4.67 16.42
N GLY A 170 -16.82 -3.38 16.60
CA GLY A 170 -16.70 -2.67 17.87
C GLY A 170 -15.27 -2.39 18.33
N LYS A 171 -14.26 -2.59 17.44
CA LYS A 171 -12.87 -2.34 17.76
C LYS A 171 -12.23 -1.37 16.75
N PRO A 172 -11.21 -0.63 17.14
CA PRO A 172 -10.42 0.20 16.23
C PRO A 172 -9.40 -0.66 15.46
N GLU A 173 -9.86 -1.76 14.87
CA GLU A 173 -9.02 -2.74 14.19
C GLU A 173 -9.50 -2.98 12.75
N MET A 174 -8.55 -3.04 11.82
CA MET A 174 -8.75 -3.43 10.44
C MET A 174 -7.84 -4.63 10.13
N VAL A 175 -8.37 -5.57 9.37
CA VAL A 175 -7.62 -6.75 8.94
C VAL A 175 -7.64 -6.85 7.42
N LEU A 176 -6.48 -7.01 6.82
CA LEU A 176 -6.30 -7.42 5.44
C LEU A 176 -6.12 -8.93 5.42
N GLU A 177 -7.12 -9.63 4.89
CA GLU A 177 -7.10 -11.09 4.73
C GLU A 177 -6.79 -11.42 3.26
N HIS A 178 -5.73 -12.17 3.02
CA HIS A 178 -5.29 -12.52 1.67
C HIS A 178 -5.36 -14.01 1.40
N SER A 179 -5.56 -14.33 0.13
CA SER A 179 -5.47 -15.69 -0.39
C SER A 179 -4.93 -15.65 -1.82
N LEU A 180 -3.90 -16.44 -2.09
CA LEU A 180 -3.33 -16.64 -3.41
C LEU A 180 -3.38 -18.11 -3.77
N ARG A 181 -4.21 -18.46 -4.76
CA ARG A 181 -4.30 -19.80 -5.32
C ARG A 181 -3.60 -19.84 -6.66
N ASN A 182 -2.66 -20.75 -6.81
CA ASN A 182 -1.99 -21.01 -8.08
C ASN A 182 -2.86 -21.93 -8.94
N THR A 183 -3.41 -21.41 -10.03
CA THR A 183 -4.20 -22.16 -11.02
C THR A 183 -3.41 -22.48 -12.29
N GLY A 184 -2.14 -22.02 -12.34
CA GLY A 184 -1.22 -22.26 -13.44
C GLY A 184 -0.47 -23.58 -13.34
N LYS A 185 0.53 -23.74 -14.22
CA LYS A 185 1.37 -24.92 -14.34
C LYS A 185 2.74 -24.75 -13.71
N LYS A 186 3.16 -23.51 -13.44
CA LYS A 186 4.45 -23.17 -12.83
C LYS A 186 4.25 -22.77 -11.37
N PRO A 187 5.21 -23.05 -10.48
CA PRO A 187 5.15 -22.57 -9.11
C PRO A 187 5.20 -21.04 -9.07
N ILE A 188 4.45 -20.46 -8.15
CA ILE A 188 4.53 -19.04 -7.81
C ILE A 188 5.47 -18.90 -6.61
N SER A 189 6.59 -18.20 -6.80
CA SER A 189 7.50 -17.80 -5.72
C SER A 189 7.64 -16.29 -5.78
N THR A 190 7.22 -15.60 -4.72
CA THR A 190 7.17 -14.13 -4.68
C THR A 190 7.31 -13.64 -3.25
N SER A 191 7.87 -12.45 -3.09
CA SER A 191 7.74 -11.69 -1.84
C SER A 191 6.61 -10.68 -2.00
N VAL A 192 5.97 -10.33 -0.89
CA VAL A 192 4.96 -9.28 -0.85
C VAL A 192 5.14 -8.45 0.40
N TYR A 193 4.88 -7.15 0.30
CA TYR A 193 4.86 -6.22 1.43
C TYR A 193 3.72 -5.22 1.28
N GLU A 194 3.31 -4.65 2.40
CA GLU A 194 2.40 -3.51 2.44
C GLU A 194 3.22 -2.22 2.32
N HIS A 195 2.95 -1.41 1.29
CA HIS A 195 3.41 -0.03 1.26
C HIS A 195 2.36 0.83 1.96
N ASP A 196 2.57 1.09 3.23
CA ASP A 196 1.52 1.64 4.10
C ASP A 196 1.17 3.10 3.80
N PHE A 197 2.14 3.92 3.40
CA PHE A 197 1.96 5.35 3.17
C PHE A 197 1.25 6.06 4.34
N TYR A 198 1.69 5.82 5.57
CA TYR A 198 1.08 6.45 6.76
C TYR A 198 1.14 7.97 6.71
N MET A 199 0.00 8.60 6.96
CA MET A 199 -0.20 10.05 6.92
C MET A 199 -0.90 10.56 8.19
N LEU A 200 -0.37 10.27 9.37
CA LEU A 200 -1.02 10.56 10.65
C LEU A 200 -1.36 12.07 10.78
N ASP A 201 -2.66 12.40 10.60
CA ASP A 201 -3.20 13.77 10.56
C ASP A 201 -2.43 14.73 9.64
N ARG A 202 -1.85 14.22 8.56
CA ARG A 202 -1.03 14.99 7.61
C ARG A 202 0.11 15.75 8.27
N GLN A 203 0.57 15.29 9.44
CA GLN A 203 1.74 15.89 10.09
C GLN A 203 2.98 15.59 9.26
N PRO A 204 3.87 16.57 9.09
CA PRO A 204 5.12 16.33 8.38
C PRO A 204 5.99 15.32 9.15
N THR A 205 6.70 14.47 8.40
CA THR A 205 7.66 13.52 8.95
C THR A 205 8.82 14.26 9.62
N GLY A 206 9.01 13.99 10.90
CA GLY A 206 10.01 14.68 11.70
C GLY A 206 10.03 14.19 13.16
N PRO A 207 10.58 14.95 14.12
CA PRO A 207 10.81 14.51 15.50
C PRO A 207 9.58 14.10 16.31
N SER A 208 8.38 14.41 15.81
CA SER A 208 7.13 13.93 16.40
C SER A 208 6.80 12.47 16.04
N TYR A 209 7.40 11.92 14.96
CA TYR A 209 7.23 10.53 14.59
C TYR A 209 8.21 9.62 15.32
N ILE A 210 7.71 8.47 15.73
CA ILE A 210 8.49 7.35 16.23
C ILE A 210 7.96 6.06 15.61
N VAL A 211 8.86 5.20 15.14
CA VAL A 211 8.55 3.87 14.67
C VAL A 211 9.19 2.85 15.60
N ARG A 212 8.39 1.95 16.17
CA ARG A 212 8.85 0.95 17.12
C ARG A 212 8.75 -0.45 16.59
N PHE A 213 9.77 -1.23 16.88
CA PHE A 213 9.89 -2.64 16.53
C PHE A 213 9.98 -3.50 17.80
N PRO A 214 9.63 -4.80 17.75
CA PRO A 214 9.77 -5.66 18.93
C PRO A 214 11.22 -6.11 19.18
N PHE A 215 12.15 -5.81 18.27
CA PHE A 215 13.57 -6.18 18.29
C PHE A 215 14.48 -4.95 18.16
N GLU A 216 15.76 -5.10 18.45
CA GLU A 216 16.77 -4.06 18.21
C GLU A 216 17.04 -3.92 16.72
N ILE A 217 16.74 -2.72 16.19
CA ILE A 217 16.91 -2.43 14.77
C ILE A 217 18.31 -1.93 14.45
N ARG A 218 18.82 -2.33 13.29
CA ARG A 218 20.09 -1.86 12.75
C ARG A 218 19.91 -1.46 11.28
N PRO A 219 19.83 -0.14 11.00
CA PRO A 219 19.85 0.38 9.62
C PRO A 219 21.13 -0.05 8.90
N GLN A 220 21.03 -0.33 7.61
CA GLN A 220 22.14 -0.80 6.78
C GLN A 220 22.72 0.32 5.89
N ALA A 221 22.10 1.50 5.88
CA ALA A 221 22.58 2.68 5.19
C ALA A 221 22.75 3.85 6.15
N ASP A 222 23.53 4.86 5.73
CA ASP A 222 23.65 6.13 6.43
C ASP A 222 22.30 6.87 6.44
N LEU A 223 21.88 7.33 7.59
CA LEU A 223 20.64 8.09 7.78
C LEU A 223 20.85 9.60 7.60
N HIS A 224 22.05 10.04 7.22
CA HIS A 224 22.41 11.42 6.86
C HIS A 224 21.99 12.48 7.88
N GLU A 225 22.13 12.18 9.19
CA GLU A 225 21.71 13.05 10.29
C GLU A 225 20.22 13.50 10.19
N MET A 226 19.41 12.75 9.46
CA MET A 226 17.96 12.98 9.37
C MET A 226 17.18 12.16 10.36
N ALA A 227 17.67 10.95 10.67
CA ALA A 227 17.03 10.00 11.57
C ALA A 227 18.08 9.21 12.35
N GLU A 228 17.64 8.49 13.38
CA GLU A 228 18.47 7.60 14.17
C GLU A 228 17.72 6.36 14.61
N ALA A 229 18.45 5.27 14.84
CA ALA A 229 17.95 4.05 15.46
C ALA A 229 18.57 3.90 16.86
N ARG A 230 17.74 3.76 17.88
CA ARG A 230 18.17 3.51 19.28
C ARG A 230 17.40 2.32 19.85
N GLY A 231 18.08 1.18 19.95
CA GLY A 231 17.47 -0.06 20.41
C GLY A 231 16.34 -0.48 19.46
N LYS A 232 15.09 -0.38 19.94
CA LYS A 232 13.89 -0.77 19.21
C LYS A 232 13.18 0.39 18.50
N ASP A 233 13.66 1.60 18.69
CA ASP A 233 13.02 2.81 18.22
C ASP A 233 13.77 3.42 17.04
N PHE A 234 13.01 3.86 16.04
CA PHE A 234 13.48 4.68 14.93
C PHE A 234 12.83 6.06 15.04
N THR A 235 13.63 7.12 15.08
CA THR A 235 13.18 8.49 15.29
C THR A 235 13.85 9.44 14.31
N TYR A 236 13.24 10.60 14.08
CA TYR A 236 13.78 11.65 13.22
C TYR A 236 14.45 12.74 14.07
N LEU A 237 15.62 13.18 13.66
CA LEU A 237 16.37 14.26 14.31
C LEU A 237 15.88 15.66 13.86
N LYS A 238 15.28 15.73 12.67
CA LYS A 238 14.72 16.96 12.09
C LYS A 238 13.52 16.65 11.19
N GLU A 239 12.70 17.67 10.90
CA GLU A 239 11.63 17.56 9.91
C GLU A 239 12.22 17.42 8.51
N LEU A 240 11.75 16.41 7.75
CA LEU A 240 12.17 16.21 6.36
C LEU A 240 11.65 17.35 5.49
N GLN A 241 12.51 17.91 4.66
CA GLN A 241 12.14 18.93 3.68
C GLN A 241 11.72 18.29 2.35
N ALA A 242 11.11 19.08 1.47
CA ALA A 242 10.78 18.64 0.11
C ALA A 242 12.04 18.12 -0.60
N GLY A 243 11.93 16.97 -1.24
CA GLY A 243 13.05 16.29 -1.91
C GLY A 243 13.98 15.49 -1.00
N GLN A 244 13.81 15.53 0.33
CA GLN A 244 14.55 14.68 1.25
C GLN A 244 13.79 13.37 1.49
N SER A 245 14.55 12.28 1.63
CA SER A 245 14.04 10.96 1.99
C SER A 245 14.98 10.26 2.96
N VAL A 246 14.42 9.40 3.78
CA VAL A 246 15.16 8.41 4.56
C VAL A 246 14.79 7.04 4.03
N ALA A 247 15.81 6.29 3.58
CA ALA A 247 15.60 4.99 2.94
C ALA A 247 16.73 4.03 3.36
N THR A 248 16.37 2.89 3.97
CA THR A 248 17.37 1.92 4.43
C THR A 248 16.76 0.54 4.59
N ALA A 249 17.53 -0.51 4.25
CA ALA A 249 17.23 -1.84 4.74
C ALA A 249 17.49 -1.89 6.24
N MET A 250 16.70 -2.66 6.97
CA MET A 250 16.85 -2.87 8.41
C MET A 250 17.02 -4.35 8.72
N VAL A 251 17.84 -4.65 9.71
CA VAL A 251 18.03 -5.99 10.25
C VAL A 251 17.85 -6.00 11.78
N GLY A 252 17.72 -7.21 12.36
CA GLY A 252 17.52 -7.39 13.79
C GLY A 252 16.35 -8.31 14.11
N PHE A 253 15.42 -8.49 13.16
CA PHE A 253 14.30 -9.43 13.27
C PHE A 253 14.76 -10.88 13.19
N GLY A 254 13.99 -11.77 13.81
CA GLY A 254 14.13 -13.23 13.71
C GLY A 254 13.17 -13.81 12.67
N ASP A 255 12.90 -15.10 12.83
CA ASP A 255 12.10 -15.92 11.89
C ASP A 255 10.68 -16.23 12.40
N THR A 256 10.19 -15.46 13.36
CA THR A 256 8.87 -15.66 13.96
C THR A 256 7.88 -14.55 13.58
N PRO A 257 6.56 -14.85 13.50
CA PRO A 257 5.54 -13.81 13.30
C PRO A 257 5.51 -12.72 14.37
N ARG A 258 6.09 -12.98 15.57
CA ARG A 258 6.15 -12.00 16.67
C ARG A 258 7.02 -10.79 16.33
N ASP A 259 7.94 -10.94 15.39
CA ASP A 259 8.80 -9.85 14.95
C ASP A 259 8.07 -8.89 13.99
N TYR A 260 6.97 -9.35 13.38
CA TYR A 260 6.10 -8.48 12.60
C TYR A 260 5.07 -7.80 13.53
N ASP A 261 5.56 -6.91 14.38
CA ASP A 261 4.78 -6.04 15.28
C ASP A 261 5.40 -4.64 15.24
N ILE A 262 4.93 -3.83 14.29
CA ILE A 262 5.48 -2.51 13.99
C ILE A 262 4.47 -1.46 14.45
N ARG A 263 4.95 -0.43 15.15
CA ARG A 263 4.11 0.70 15.58
C ARG A 263 4.64 1.99 14.99
N VAL A 264 3.75 2.77 14.39
CA VAL A 264 4.04 4.11 13.90
C VAL A 264 3.20 5.08 14.71
N GLU A 265 3.84 5.99 15.41
CA GLU A 265 3.21 6.98 16.28
C GLU A 265 3.59 8.39 15.86
N ASN A 266 2.66 9.33 15.98
CA ASN A 266 2.93 10.75 15.92
C ASN A 266 2.51 11.41 17.22
N ARG A 267 3.50 11.81 18.03
CA ARG A 267 3.28 12.39 19.37
C ARG A 267 2.58 13.74 19.32
N LYS A 268 2.78 14.52 18.25
CA LYS A 268 2.14 15.82 18.08
C LYS A 268 0.65 15.66 17.72
N ALA A 269 0.31 14.69 16.88
CA ALA A 269 -1.07 14.33 16.57
C ALA A 269 -1.74 13.55 17.73
N GLY A 270 -0.95 12.94 18.61
CA GLY A 270 -1.46 12.13 19.71
C GLY A 270 -2.06 10.79 19.26
N ILE A 271 -1.59 10.22 18.15
CA ILE A 271 -2.14 9.00 17.55
C ILE A 271 -1.05 8.02 17.11
N GLY A 272 -1.45 6.76 16.98
CA GLY A 272 -0.60 5.70 16.49
C GLY A 272 -1.37 4.58 15.80
N VAL A 273 -0.62 3.79 15.06
CA VAL A 273 -1.09 2.56 14.43
C VAL A 273 -0.09 1.44 14.70
N ARG A 274 -0.61 0.25 15.00
CA ARG A 274 0.16 -0.97 15.17
C ARG A 274 -0.18 -1.93 14.05
N GLN A 275 0.83 -2.42 13.36
CA GLN A 275 0.73 -3.38 12.26
C GLN A 275 1.33 -4.71 12.69
N THR A 276 0.59 -5.81 12.52
CA THR A 276 1.03 -7.17 12.83
C THR A 276 0.69 -8.14 11.72
N SER A 277 1.42 -9.26 11.64
CA SER A 277 1.15 -10.33 10.67
C SER A 277 1.11 -11.70 11.33
N ASP A 278 0.48 -12.67 10.67
CA ASP A 278 0.58 -14.11 11.00
C ASP A 278 1.78 -14.79 10.30
N ARG A 279 2.63 -14.00 9.63
CA ARG A 279 3.85 -14.43 8.94
C ARG A 279 5.08 -13.77 9.51
N SER A 280 6.23 -14.45 9.43
CA SER A 280 7.51 -13.86 9.78
C SER A 280 7.99 -12.89 8.69
N ILE A 281 8.82 -11.93 9.12
CA ILE A 281 9.49 -11.00 8.21
C ILE A 281 10.60 -11.75 7.46
N ALA A 282 10.61 -11.65 6.13
CA ALA A 282 11.69 -12.16 5.28
C ALA A 282 12.73 -11.06 4.96
N LYS A 283 12.26 -9.80 4.85
CA LYS A 283 13.07 -8.61 4.62
C LYS A 283 12.35 -7.42 5.23
N LEU A 284 13.09 -6.47 5.79
CA LEU A 284 12.54 -5.19 6.26
C LEU A 284 13.25 -4.05 5.54
N TYR A 285 12.46 -3.18 4.92
CA TYR A 285 12.93 -1.94 4.32
C TYR A 285 12.17 -0.78 4.94
N PHE A 286 12.82 0.35 5.10
CA PHE A 286 12.21 1.56 5.62
C PHE A 286 12.34 2.67 4.59
N TRP A 287 11.25 3.32 4.29
CA TRP A 287 11.23 4.49 3.42
C TRP A 287 10.33 5.57 4.00
N SER A 288 10.74 6.81 3.90
CA SER A 288 9.93 7.96 4.25
C SER A 288 10.37 9.21 3.51
N ILE A 289 9.40 10.08 3.28
CA ILE A 289 9.61 11.46 2.84
C ILE A 289 8.82 12.39 3.76
N ARG A 290 8.83 13.69 3.47
CA ARG A 290 8.13 14.69 4.29
C ARG A 290 6.66 14.37 4.57
N THR A 291 5.96 13.74 3.64
CA THR A 291 4.51 13.54 3.69
C THR A 291 4.07 12.15 4.13
N THR A 292 4.97 11.20 4.27
CA THR A 292 4.60 9.80 4.60
C THR A 292 5.74 9.00 5.20
N VAL A 293 5.39 7.98 5.99
CA VAL A 293 6.30 7.03 6.63
C VAL A 293 5.87 5.60 6.27
N CYS A 294 6.82 4.78 5.82
CA CYS A 294 6.56 3.42 5.33
C CYS A 294 7.59 2.43 5.87
N PRO A 295 7.30 1.71 6.96
CA PRO A 295 8.05 0.52 7.35
C PRO A 295 7.56 -0.68 6.54
N GLU A 296 8.34 -1.14 5.59
CA GLU A 296 7.98 -2.17 4.60
C GLU A 296 8.49 -3.54 5.05
N ALA A 297 7.65 -4.33 5.69
CA ALA A 297 7.98 -5.69 6.11
C ALA A 297 7.50 -6.69 5.05
N PHE A 298 8.45 -7.34 4.40
CA PHE A 298 8.23 -8.34 3.36
C PHE A 298 7.97 -9.71 3.98
N ILE A 299 7.06 -10.46 3.38
CA ILE A 299 6.87 -11.89 3.62
C ILE A 299 7.12 -12.67 2.33
N ASP A 300 7.64 -13.88 2.43
CA ASP A 300 7.86 -14.75 1.27
C ASP A 300 6.70 -15.74 1.12
N LEU A 301 6.27 -15.92 -0.12
CA LEU A 301 5.19 -16.83 -0.50
C LEU A 301 5.70 -17.83 -1.55
N LYS A 302 5.40 -19.11 -1.32
CA LYS A 302 5.61 -20.18 -2.28
C LYS A 302 4.33 -20.97 -2.46
N VAL A 303 3.81 -21.04 -3.69
CA VAL A 303 2.53 -21.67 -4.02
C VAL A 303 2.70 -22.59 -5.21
N GLU A 304 2.74 -23.89 -4.93
CA GLU A 304 2.81 -24.90 -5.97
C GLU A 304 1.52 -24.96 -6.82
N PRO A 305 1.56 -25.44 -8.07
CA PRO A 305 0.38 -25.61 -8.91
C PRO A 305 -0.76 -26.32 -8.18
N GLY A 306 -1.98 -25.76 -8.27
CA GLY A 306 -3.18 -26.26 -7.61
C GLY A 306 -3.27 -25.97 -6.11
N ARG A 307 -2.25 -25.36 -5.49
CA ARG A 307 -2.23 -25.03 -4.06
C ARG A 307 -2.66 -23.58 -3.81
N GLU A 308 -2.99 -23.31 -2.55
CA GLU A 308 -3.40 -21.98 -2.04
C GLU A 308 -2.58 -21.65 -0.78
N VAL A 309 -2.18 -20.41 -0.65
CA VAL A 309 -1.62 -19.85 0.57
C VAL A 309 -2.51 -18.71 1.05
N LYS A 310 -2.59 -18.54 2.38
CA LYS A 310 -3.33 -17.44 3.03
C LYS A 310 -2.41 -16.74 4.01
N TRP A 311 -2.59 -15.42 4.15
CA TRP A 311 -1.90 -14.62 5.16
C TRP A 311 -2.78 -13.45 5.56
N ARG A 312 -2.41 -12.82 6.66
CA ARG A 312 -3.18 -11.75 7.27
C ARG A 312 -2.26 -10.67 7.82
N ILE A 313 -2.61 -9.42 7.54
CA ILE A 313 -2.03 -8.23 8.16
C ILE A 313 -3.12 -7.54 8.98
N SER A 314 -2.83 -7.20 10.23
CA SER A 314 -3.78 -6.56 11.13
C SER A 314 -3.27 -5.20 11.56
N TYR A 315 -4.17 -4.22 11.57
CA TYR A 315 -3.91 -2.83 11.98
C TYR A 315 -4.79 -2.50 13.19
N GLU A 316 -4.19 -2.00 14.25
CA GLU A 316 -4.84 -1.46 15.44
C GLU A 316 -4.58 0.05 15.48
N PHE A 317 -5.65 0.85 15.49
CA PHE A 317 -5.57 2.32 15.54
C PHE A 317 -5.82 2.78 16.96
N TYR A 318 -5.02 3.72 17.47
CA TYR A 318 -5.13 4.18 18.83
C TYR A 318 -4.74 5.64 19.00
N THR A 319 -5.21 6.25 20.10
CA THR A 319 -4.75 7.55 20.58
C THR A 319 -3.72 7.36 21.69
N LEU A 320 -2.73 8.25 21.75
CA LEU A 320 -1.74 8.27 22.80
C LEU A 320 -2.33 8.95 24.05
N SER A 321 -2.11 8.38 25.23
CA SER A 321 -2.44 9.06 26.49
C SER A 321 -1.61 10.34 26.61
N GLN A 322 -2.27 11.43 26.94
CA GLN A 322 -1.61 12.71 27.25
C GLN A 322 -0.77 12.60 28.51
#